data_0a1a9f2e8c09e11bc33507723d7a62b6
#
_entry.id   0a1a9f2e8c09e11bc33507723d7a62b6
#
_cell.length_a   1.000
_cell.length_b   1.000
_cell.length_c   1.000
_cell.angle_alpha   90.00
_cell.angle_beta   90.00
_cell.angle_gamma   90.00
#
_symmetry.space_group_name_H-M   'P 1'
#
loop_
_entity.id
_entity.type
_entity.pdbx_description
1 polymer ?
#
loop_
_entity_poly.entity_id
_entity_poly.type
_entity_poly.pdbx_seq_one_letter_code
_entity_poly.pdbx_strand_id
1 'polypeptide(L)'
;EGRGGRGPRPRGRPKKGLIEQAYRVGEAIGLPVWDQDEGGPYQAIPQPGQSWQPEAEPARRPHEYIRGGTVKLLTLLRPATGEVRAEPVEHAPNAVLHPWLKRELMAILEQCPPAPSTPQVGRRWVDWDYHEEAAHYDQQYPPLRMLMIWDNLMGHQTPEMVEWCRERGIGLLYTPLSGSWLNMAESVQRIIERRALEGQNPEKAETLMEWFRAAVRGWNREPTPFTWGGKRHARRDRAYARRHRLGGSGATTTTPIRRRSRSVCLHHQQSAIQAPAIGSGLGK
;
A
#
# COMPACT_ATOMS: atom_id res chain seq x y z
N GLU A 1 4.59 -9.62 52.43
CA GLU A 1 5.18 -9.02 51.19
C GLU A 1 4.40 -9.51 50.01
N GLY A 2 3.40 -8.68 49.59
CA GLY A 2 2.47 -8.99 48.52
C GLY A 2 3.09 -8.73 47.15
N ARG A 3 3.26 -9.78 46.35
CA ARG A 3 3.52 -9.62 44.90
C ARG A 3 2.26 -9.09 44.23
N GLY A 4 2.24 -7.79 43.93
CA GLY A 4 1.20 -7.17 43.13
C GLY A 4 1.15 -7.81 41.73
N GLY A 5 0.09 -8.56 41.46
CA GLY A 5 -0.20 -9.10 40.15
C GLY A 5 -0.45 -7.95 39.15
N ARG A 6 0.46 -7.77 38.18
CA ARG A 6 0.20 -6.90 37.04
C ARG A 6 -0.94 -7.52 36.25
N GLY A 7 -2.07 -6.85 36.17
CA GLY A 7 -3.18 -7.23 35.32
C GLY A 7 -2.75 -7.38 33.84
N PRO A 8 -3.51 -8.11 33.02
CA PRO A 8 -3.17 -8.31 31.63
C PRO A 8 -3.09 -6.95 30.93
N ARG A 9 -1.88 -6.62 30.42
CA ARG A 9 -1.67 -5.41 29.61
C ARG A 9 -2.61 -5.47 28.40
N PRO A 10 -3.32 -4.39 28.05
CA PRO A 10 -4.08 -4.35 26.82
C PRO A 10 -3.11 -4.64 25.66
N ARG A 11 -3.33 -5.74 24.95
CA ARG A 11 -2.55 -6.07 23.76
C ARG A 11 -2.87 -5.03 22.72
N GLY A 12 -1.95 -4.10 22.48
CA GLY A 12 -2.03 -3.17 21.37
C GLY A 12 -2.35 -3.93 20.08
N ARG A 13 -3.14 -3.32 19.19
CA ARG A 13 -3.45 -3.93 17.90
C ARG A 13 -2.13 -4.23 17.17
N PRO A 14 -1.96 -5.44 16.60
CA PRO A 14 -0.74 -5.74 15.85
C PRO A 14 -0.58 -4.72 14.71
N LYS A 15 0.64 -4.25 14.44
CA LYS A 15 0.98 -3.30 13.35
C LYS A 15 0.24 -3.59 12.04
N LYS A 16 0.17 -4.85 11.64
CA LYS A 16 -0.57 -5.31 10.47
C LYS A 16 -2.05 -4.94 10.52
N GLY A 17 -2.70 -5.10 11.67
CA GLY A 17 -4.12 -4.80 11.82
C GLY A 17 -4.45 -3.32 11.68
N LEU A 18 -3.55 -2.42 12.12
CA LEU A 18 -3.70 -0.97 11.94
C LEU A 18 -3.55 -0.57 10.47
N ILE A 19 -2.57 -1.12 9.75
CA ILE A 19 -2.40 -0.87 8.32
C ILE A 19 -3.61 -1.37 7.51
N GLU A 20 -4.08 -2.60 7.79
CA GLU A 20 -5.29 -3.12 7.14
C GLU A 20 -6.54 -2.28 7.47
N GLN A 21 -6.64 -1.75 8.66
CA GLN A 21 -7.70 -0.82 9.05
C GLN A 21 -7.57 0.50 8.30
N ALA A 22 -6.36 1.08 8.20
CA ALA A 22 -6.12 2.32 7.47
C ALA A 22 -6.64 2.22 6.04
N TYR A 23 -6.27 1.18 5.31
CA TYR A 23 -6.74 0.96 3.93
C TYR A 23 -8.26 0.77 3.81
N ARG A 24 -8.92 0.24 4.83
CA ARG A 24 -10.37 -0.03 4.77
C ARG A 24 -11.23 1.16 5.14
N VAL A 25 -10.80 1.93 6.11
CA VAL A 25 -11.66 2.96 6.70
C VAL A 25 -11.05 4.35 6.72
N GLY A 26 -9.73 4.50 6.52
CA GLY A 26 -9.05 5.80 6.65
C GLY A 26 -9.70 6.89 5.80
N GLU A 27 -9.90 6.64 4.52
CA GLU A 27 -10.54 7.58 3.61
C GLU A 27 -11.99 7.92 4.04
N ALA A 28 -12.75 6.92 4.46
CA ALA A 28 -14.15 7.10 4.86
C ALA A 28 -14.32 7.97 6.11
N ILE A 29 -13.31 7.98 6.98
CA ILE A 29 -13.30 8.83 8.17
C ILE A 29 -12.56 10.16 7.95
N GLY A 30 -12.18 10.46 6.71
CA GLY A 30 -11.50 11.70 6.33
C GLY A 30 -10.02 11.75 6.70
N LEU A 31 -9.37 10.59 6.81
CA LEU A 31 -7.91 10.45 6.92
C LEU A 31 -7.37 9.82 5.62
N PRO A 32 -6.94 10.61 4.63
CA PRO A 32 -6.29 10.09 3.44
C PRO A 32 -5.10 9.20 3.82
N VAL A 33 -4.99 8.06 3.12
CA VAL A 33 -3.92 7.08 3.37
C VAL A 33 -2.95 7.11 2.20
N TRP A 34 -1.68 7.31 2.52
CA TRP A 34 -0.61 7.30 1.56
C TRP A 34 0.44 6.28 1.93
N ASP A 35 1.00 5.62 0.92
CA ASP A 35 2.13 4.72 1.03
C ASP A 35 3.37 5.39 0.47
N GLN A 36 4.51 5.21 1.11
CA GLN A 36 5.78 5.63 0.56
C GLN A 36 6.74 4.45 0.46
N ASP A 37 7.50 4.42 -0.62
CA ASP A 37 8.52 3.41 -0.86
C ASP A 37 9.60 3.91 -1.82
N GLU A 38 10.76 3.25 -1.83
CA GLU A 38 11.86 3.49 -2.75
C GLU A 38 12.02 2.32 -3.72
N GLY A 39 11.76 2.57 -5.00
CA GLY A 39 11.99 1.59 -6.07
C GLY A 39 13.43 1.59 -6.59
N GLY A 40 13.88 0.44 -7.09
CA GLY A 40 15.20 0.31 -7.72
C GLY A 40 16.28 -0.27 -6.80
N PRO A 41 17.58 -0.14 -7.16
CA PRO A 41 18.10 0.67 -8.27
C PRO A 41 17.76 0.10 -9.66
N TYR A 42 17.27 0.96 -10.53
CA TYR A 42 17.06 0.66 -11.94
C TYR A 42 18.30 1.02 -12.72
N GLN A 43 18.78 0.10 -13.58
CA GLN A 43 20.02 0.30 -14.32
C GLN A 43 19.73 0.78 -15.74
N ALA A 44 20.57 1.71 -16.25
CA ALA A 44 20.61 2.08 -17.65
C ALA A 44 21.33 0.97 -18.43
N ILE A 45 20.56 -0.03 -18.84
CA ILE A 45 20.94 -1.21 -19.61
C ILE A 45 19.78 -1.60 -20.52
N PRO A 46 19.97 -2.47 -21.51
CA PRO A 46 18.86 -3.00 -22.29
C PRO A 46 17.83 -3.70 -21.43
N GLN A 47 16.55 -3.35 -21.60
CA GLN A 47 15.37 -3.88 -20.89
C GLN A 47 14.44 -4.59 -21.89
N PRO A 48 14.86 -5.67 -22.57
CA PRO A 48 14.12 -6.21 -23.70
C PRO A 48 12.74 -6.76 -23.37
N GLY A 49 12.38 -6.92 -22.09
CA GLY A 49 11.09 -7.47 -21.68
C GLY A 49 10.98 -8.97 -21.95
N GLN A 50 9.72 -9.43 -22.02
CA GLN A 50 9.38 -10.81 -22.37
C GLN A 50 8.97 -10.88 -23.84
N SER A 51 9.42 -11.90 -24.59
CA SER A 51 9.01 -12.16 -25.96
C SER A 51 8.68 -13.63 -26.16
N TRP A 52 7.76 -13.91 -27.10
CA TRP A 52 7.53 -15.27 -27.57
C TRP A 52 8.62 -15.66 -28.55
N GLN A 53 9.14 -16.89 -28.39
CA GLN A 53 10.13 -17.47 -29.29
C GLN A 53 9.65 -18.84 -29.71
N PRO A 54 10.09 -19.36 -30.88
CA PRO A 54 9.87 -20.75 -31.24
C PRO A 54 10.40 -21.70 -30.18
N GLU A 55 9.79 -22.85 -30.03
CA GLU A 55 10.28 -23.90 -29.13
C GLU A 55 11.69 -24.29 -29.54
N ALA A 56 12.59 -24.43 -28.58
CA ALA A 56 14.01 -24.70 -28.75
C ALA A 56 14.87 -23.56 -29.34
N GLU A 57 14.31 -22.40 -29.65
CA GLU A 57 15.04 -21.23 -30.14
C GLU A 57 14.94 -20.06 -29.15
N PRO A 58 15.58 -20.12 -27.96
CA PRO A 58 15.47 -19.07 -26.98
C PRO A 58 16.07 -17.76 -27.49
N ALA A 59 15.44 -16.64 -27.15
CA ALA A 59 15.97 -15.31 -27.49
C ALA A 59 17.41 -15.15 -26.94
N ARG A 60 18.35 -14.89 -27.82
CA ARG A 60 19.73 -14.60 -27.45
C ARG A 60 19.83 -13.15 -26.99
N ARG A 61 20.47 -12.91 -25.86
CA ARG A 61 20.74 -11.57 -25.32
C ARG A 61 22.24 -11.36 -25.23
N PRO A 62 22.70 -10.11 -25.44
CA PRO A 62 24.14 -9.83 -25.25
C PRO A 62 24.54 -10.22 -23.82
N HIS A 63 25.66 -10.91 -23.71
CA HIS A 63 26.23 -11.30 -22.42
C HIS A 63 26.86 -10.10 -21.70
N GLU A 64 27.41 -9.16 -22.47
CA GLU A 64 28.01 -7.94 -21.98
C GLU A 64 27.20 -6.73 -22.36
N TYR A 65 27.09 -5.77 -21.48
CA TYR A 65 26.44 -4.49 -21.70
C TYR A 65 27.14 -3.37 -20.92
N ILE A 66 27.14 -2.19 -21.51
CA ILE A 66 27.68 -1.00 -20.85
C ILE A 66 26.61 -0.50 -19.86
N ARG A 67 27.02 -0.23 -18.63
CA ARG A 67 26.15 0.35 -17.61
C ARG A 67 26.21 1.88 -17.68
N GLY A 68 25.11 2.51 -18.03
CA GLY A 68 24.98 3.96 -18.17
C GLY A 68 24.55 4.69 -16.89
N GLY A 69 24.66 4.03 -15.74
CA GLY A 69 24.24 4.58 -14.45
C GLY A 69 23.03 3.87 -13.84
N THR A 70 22.60 4.36 -12.68
CA THR A 70 21.45 3.81 -11.93
C THR A 70 20.53 4.93 -11.47
N VAL A 71 19.24 4.61 -11.32
CA VAL A 71 18.22 5.51 -10.83
C VAL A 71 17.39 4.80 -9.76
N LYS A 72 17.06 5.51 -8.70
CA LYS A 72 16.02 5.13 -7.74
C LYS A 72 14.76 5.93 -8.00
N LEU A 73 13.61 5.39 -7.65
CA LEU A 73 12.32 6.05 -7.78
C LEU A 73 11.71 6.25 -6.39
N LEU A 74 11.73 7.49 -5.90
CA LEU A 74 11.00 7.87 -4.71
C LEU A 74 9.51 7.89 -5.05
N THR A 75 8.67 7.23 -4.29
CA THR A 75 7.26 7.04 -4.64
C THR A 75 6.35 7.29 -3.45
N LEU A 76 5.31 8.08 -3.67
CA LEU A 76 4.13 8.17 -2.82
C LEU A 76 2.92 7.70 -3.63
N LEU A 77 2.13 6.81 -3.06
CA LEU A 77 0.88 6.31 -3.63
C LEU A 77 -0.27 6.60 -2.68
N ARG A 78 -1.37 7.14 -3.20
CA ARG A 78 -2.67 7.13 -2.53
C ARG A 78 -3.53 5.98 -3.07
N PRO A 79 -3.64 4.85 -2.37
CA PRO A 79 -4.33 3.68 -2.91
C PRO A 79 -5.79 3.94 -3.30
N ALA A 80 -6.49 4.73 -2.52
CA ALA A 80 -7.92 4.99 -2.76
C ALA A 80 -8.22 5.66 -4.09
N THR A 81 -7.31 6.49 -4.59
CA THR A 81 -7.46 7.19 -5.89
C THR A 81 -6.55 6.61 -6.97
N GLY A 82 -5.47 5.93 -6.58
CA GLY A 82 -4.40 5.52 -7.46
C GLY A 82 -3.43 6.66 -7.80
N GLU A 83 -3.56 7.86 -7.20
CA GLU A 83 -2.64 8.97 -7.40
C GLU A 83 -1.22 8.59 -7.01
N VAL A 84 -0.27 8.93 -7.87
CA VAL A 84 1.16 8.68 -7.66
C VAL A 84 1.92 10.00 -7.70
N ARG A 85 2.74 10.24 -6.69
CA ARG A 85 3.78 11.28 -6.71
C ARG A 85 5.11 10.57 -6.67
N ALA A 86 5.94 10.80 -7.65
CA ALA A 86 7.22 10.12 -7.71
C ALA A 86 8.30 11.00 -8.36
N GLU A 87 9.51 10.84 -7.84
CA GLU A 87 10.71 11.52 -8.35
C GLU A 87 11.82 10.51 -8.56
N PRO A 88 12.31 10.35 -9.79
CA PRO A 88 13.50 9.58 -10.07
C PRO A 88 14.74 10.37 -9.66
N VAL A 89 15.64 9.71 -8.92
CA VAL A 89 16.89 10.26 -8.41
C VAL A 89 18.05 9.29 -8.63
N GLU A 90 19.26 9.76 -8.75
CA GLU A 90 20.44 8.86 -8.87
C GLU A 90 20.69 8.12 -7.55
N HIS A 91 20.59 8.84 -6.45
CA HIS A 91 20.79 8.34 -5.10
C HIS A 91 19.71 8.87 -4.16
N ALA A 92 19.35 8.10 -3.14
CA ALA A 92 18.33 8.47 -2.16
C ALA A 92 18.89 8.52 -0.71
N PRO A 93 19.97 9.27 -0.42
CA PRO A 93 20.35 9.53 0.96
C PRO A 93 19.30 10.42 1.64
N ASN A 94 19.31 10.50 2.98
CA ASN A 94 18.37 11.35 3.72
C ASN A 94 18.38 12.81 3.26
N ALA A 95 19.53 13.33 2.81
CA ALA A 95 19.66 14.69 2.26
C ALA A 95 18.83 14.89 0.96
N VAL A 96 18.47 13.84 0.25
CA VAL A 96 17.58 13.87 -0.93
C VAL A 96 16.17 13.46 -0.56
N LEU A 97 16.03 12.37 0.19
CA LEU A 97 14.73 11.80 0.57
C LEU A 97 13.89 12.76 1.43
N HIS A 98 14.46 13.32 2.51
CA HIS A 98 13.71 14.14 3.46
C HIS A 98 13.18 15.44 2.84
N PRO A 99 13.97 16.25 2.11
CA PRO A 99 13.43 17.45 1.45
C PRO A 99 12.33 17.12 0.45
N TRP A 100 12.47 16.04 -0.31
CA TRP A 100 11.43 15.59 -1.25
C TRP A 100 10.16 15.19 -0.50
N LEU A 101 10.26 14.34 0.54
CA LEU A 101 9.13 13.94 1.36
C LEU A 101 8.43 15.14 1.98
N LYS A 102 9.18 16.03 2.63
CA LYS A 102 8.61 17.23 3.26
C LYS A 102 7.85 18.10 2.26
N ARG A 103 8.39 18.29 1.05
CA ARG A 103 7.72 19.04 -0.02
C ARG A 103 6.42 18.39 -0.48
N GLU A 104 6.46 17.09 -0.80
CA GLU A 104 5.29 16.37 -1.30
C GLU A 104 4.21 16.25 -0.23
N LEU A 105 4.59 15.95 1.02
CA LEU A 105 3.65 15.84 2.13
C LEU A 105 2.98 17.18 2.46
N MET A 106 3.70 18.30 2.38
CA MET A 106 3.09 19.63 2.52
C MET A 106 2.06 19.88 1.42
N ALA A 107 2.39 19.60 0.16
CA ALA A 107 1.48 19.76 -0.96
C ALA A 107 0.24 18.84 -0.85
N ILE A 108 0.39 17.63 -0.27
CA ILE A 108 -0.73 16.74 0.05
C ILE A 108 -1.60 17.33 1.16
N LEU A 109 -0.98 17.82 2.24
CA LEU A 109 -1.70 18.42 3.36
C LEU A 109 -2.49 19.67 2.97
N GLU A 110 -1.99 20.47 2.03
CA GLU A 110 -2.73 21.62 1.48
C GLU A 110 -4.04 21.22 0.79
N GLN A 111 -4.07 20.03 0.20
CA GLN A 111 -5.25 19.47 -0.46
C GLN A 111 -6.18 18.71 0.50
N CYS A 112 -5.69 18.36 1.70
CA CYS A 112 -6.50 17.68 2.71
C CYS A 112 -7.51 18.66 3.34
N PRO A 113 -8.72 18.22 3.64
CA PRO A 113 -9.64 19.01 4.46
C PRO A 113 -8.99 19.43 5.78
N PRO A 114 -9.36 20.59 6.33
CA PRO A 114 -8.89 20.99 7.66
C PRO A 114 -9.27 19.91 8.68
N ALA A 115 -8.41 19.71 9.67
CA ALA A 115 -8.73 18.82 10.77
C ALA A 115 -9.98 19.33 11.51
N PRO A 116 -10.88 18.44 11.93
CA PRO A 116 -12.02 18.84 12.75
C PRO A 116 -11.53 19.43 14.08
N SER A 117 -12.17 20.48 14.54
CA SER A 117 -11.82 21.16 15.80
C SER A 117 -11.98 20.26 17.04
N THR A 118 -12.81 19.21 16.95
CA THR A 118 -13.00 18.22 18.01
C THR A 118 -12.56 16.85 17.49
N PRO A 119 -11.68 16.13 18.22
CA PRO A 119 -11.26 14.79 17.82
C PRO A 119 -12.46 13.84 17.74
N GLN A 120 -12.67 13.28 16.57
CA GLN A 120 -13.70 12.26 16.35
C GLN A 120 -13.13 10.87 16.62
N VAL A 121 -13.98 9.93 17.00
CA VAL A 121 -13.60 8.52 17.15
C VAL A 121 -13.04 8.02 15.82
N GLY A 122 -11.91 7.34 15.86
CA GLY A 122 -11.16 6.89 14.69
C GLY A 122 -10.20 7.92 14.09
N ARG A 123 -10.15 9.16 14.62
CA ARG A 123 -9.25 10.23 14.16
C ARG A 123 -8.30 10.72 15.25
N ARG A 124 -8.24 10.06 16.38
CA ARG A 124 -7.30 10.35 17.47
C ARG A 124 -6.00 9.60 17.23
N TRP A 125 -4.89 10.13 17.74
CA TRP A 125 -3.59 9.47 17.69
C TRP A 125 -3.63 8.07 18.30
N VAL A 126 -4.29 7.91 19.45
CA VAL A 126 -4.42 6.62 20.13
C VAL A 126 -5.15 5.56 19.31
N ASP A 127 -5.94 5.93 18.34
CA ASP A 127 -6.66 5.00 17.47
C ASP A 127 -5.73 4.34 16.42
N TRP A 128 -4.56 4.98 16.14
CA TRP A 128 -3.63 4.60 15.06
C TRP A 128 -2.20 4.29 15.52
N ASP A 129 -1.92 4.40 16.78
CA ASP A 129 -0.63 4.02 17.34
C ASP A 129 -0.80 2.80 18.27
N TYR A 130 0.23 1.95 18.28
CA TYR A 130 0.29 0.76 19.15
C TYR A 130 1.15 0.99 20.39
N HIS A 131 1.76 2.18 20.53
CA HIS A 131 2.54 2.55 21.71
C HIS A 131 1.64 3.12 22.80
N GLU A 132 1.95 2.79 24.06
CA GLU A 132 1.22 3.30 25.24
C GLU A 132 1.28 4.84 25.33
N GLU A 133 2.32 5.45 24.76
CA GLU A 133 2.54 6.89 24.72
C GLU A 133 1.56 7.64 23.80
N ALA A 134 0.90 6.94 22.89
CA ALA A 134 -0.03 7.55 21.93
C ALA A 134 -1.20 8.31 22.60
N ALA A 135 -1.55 7.95 23.83
CA ALA A 135 -2.57 8.67 24.59
C ALA A 135 -2.17 10.14 24.91
N HIS A 136 -0.86 10.43 24.96
CA HIS A 136 -0.36 11.78 25.19
C HIS A 136 -0.31 12.60 23.88
N TYR A 137 -0.25 11.95 22.72
CA TYR A 137 -0.12 12.62 21.44
C TYR A 137 -1.35 13.46 21.09
N ASP A 138 -2.55 13.05 21.52
CA ASP A 138 -3.77 13.86 21.34
C ASP A 138 -3.73 15.22 22.05
N GLN A 139 -2.86 15.38 23.06
CA GLN A 139 -2.63 16.64 23.78
C GLN A 139 -1.42 17.40 23.25
N GLN A 140 -0.42 16.69 22.72
CA GLN A 140 0.87 17.25 22.33
C GLN A 140 0.88 17.72 20.88
N TYR A 141 0.19 17.02 19.98
CA TYR A 141 0.23 17.27 18.55
C TYR A 141 -1.13 17.71 17.99
N PRO A 142 -1.15 18.37 16.83
CA PRO A 142 -2.40 18.73 16.17
C PRO A 142 -3.19 17.46 15.80
N PRO A 143 -4.53 17.57 15.59
CA PRO A 143 -5.34 16.45 15.16
C PRO A 143 -4.81 15.79 13.89
N LEU A 144 -4.99 14.48 13.77
CA LEU A 144 -4.60 13.74 12.57
C LEU A 144 -5.30 14.27 11.32
N ARG A 145 -4.53 14.45 10.26
CA ARG A 145 -4.97 14.92 8.95
C ARG A 145 -4.80 13.86 7.86
N MET A 146 -3.81 12.96 8.01
CA MET A 146 -3.55 11.86 7.11
C MET A 146 -2.80 10.73 7.80
N LEU A 147 -2.79 9.56 7.17
CA LEU A 147 -2.00 8.41 7.59
C LEU A 147 -0.95 8.10 6.52
N MET A 148 0.27 7.83 6.97
CA MET A 148 1.38 7.44 6.13
C MET A 148 1.85 6.04 6.48
N ILE A 149 1.87 5.16 5.49
CA ILE A 149 2.39 3.80 5.63
C ILE A 149 3.82 3.78 5.12
N TRP A 150 4.74 3.37 6.00
CA TRP A 150 6.17 3.31 5.73
C TRP A 150 6.74 1.92 6.02
N ASP A 151 7.80 1.61 5.32
CA ASP A 151 8.65 0.51 5.71
C ASP A 151 9.56 0.90 6.89
N ASN A 152 10.40 -0.04 7.33
CA ASN A 152 11.31 0.21 8.44
C ASN A 152 12.69 0.74 7.98
N LEU A 153 12.77 1.47 6.88
CA LEU A 153 14.00 2.10 6.44
C LEU A 153 14.49 3.09 7.51
N MET A 154 15.80 3.09 7.78
CA MET A 154 16.40 3.96 8.78
C MET A 154 16.12 5.45 8.53
N GLY A 155 16.05 5.87 7.28
CA GLY A 155 15.70 7.22 6.88
C GLY A 155 14.29 7.65 7.33
N HIS A 156 13.34 6.71 7.38
CA HIS A 156 11.97 6.95 7.83
C HIS A 156 11.82 7.06 9.35
N GLN A 157 12.81 6.58 10.10
CA GLN A 157 12.76 6.50 11.56
C GLN A 157 13.67 7.53 12.23
N THR A 158 14.19 8.51 11.48
CA THR A 158 14.98 9.56 12.10
C THR A 158 14.08 10.40 13.02
N PRO A 159 14.53 10.72 14.25
CA PRO A 159 13.71 11.49 15.20
C PRO A 159 13.19 12.79 14.61
N GLU A 160 14.03 13.49 13.83
CA GLU A 160 13.65 14.73 13.16
C GLU A 160 12.49 14.55 12.18
N MET A 161 12.51 13.49 11.37
CA MET A 161 11.46 13.26 10.36
C MET A 161 10.17 12.80 11.02
N VAL A 162 10.25 11.94 12.03
CA VAL A 162 9.11 11.49 12.82
C VAL A 162 8.42 12.66 13.51
N GLU A 163 9.19 13.52 14.19
CA GLU A 163 8.65 14.70 14.86
C GLU A 163 8.04 15.68 13.87
N TRP A 164 8.72 15.96 12.75
CA TRP A 164 8.21 16.81 11.69
C TRP A 164 6.83 16.33 11.16
N CYS A 165 6.63 15.02 11.03
CA CYS A 165 5.35 14.44 10.64
C CYS A 165 4.27 14.65 11.72
N ARG A 166 4.61 14.36 12.98
CA ARG A 166 3.68 14.51 14.11
C ARG A 166 3.19 15.94 14.28
N GLU A 167 4.08 16.90 14.23
CA GLU A 167 3.76 18.34 14.30
C GLU A 167 2.75 18.79 13.22
N ARG A 168 2.59 17.99 12.14
CA ARG A 168 1.69 18.30 11.00
C ARG A 168 0.47 17.42 10.93
N GLY A 169 0.23 16.61 11.96
CA GLY A 169 -0.92 15.72 12.00
C GLY A 169 -0.80 14.52 11.05
N ILE A 170 0.42 14.05 10.76
CA ILE A 170 0.67 12.88 9.93
C ILE A 170 0.91 11.66 10.83
N GLY A 171 -0.04 10.75 10.86
CA GLY A 171 0.07 9.49 11.60
C GLY A 171 0.94 8.48 10.85
N LEU A 172 1.97 7.95 11.50
CA LEU A 172 2.94 7.03 10.89
C LEU A 172 2.62 5.58 11.23
N LEU A 173 2.44 4.74 10.22
CA LEU A 173 2.15 3.32 10.32
C LEU A 173 3.29 2.52 9.69
N TYR A 174 4.18 1.97 10.53
CA TYR A 174 5.31 1.17 10.04
C TYR A 174 4.90 -0.27 9.78
N THR A 175 5.32 -0.80 8.63
CA THR A 175 5.11 -2.22 8.32
C THR A 175 5.80 -3.11 9.36
N PRO A 176 5.25 -4.28 9.71
CA PRO A 176 5.95 -5.24 10.56
C PRO A 176 7.19 -5.78 9.82
N LEU A 177 8.15 -6.29 10.58
CA LEU A 177 9.29 -6.98 10.01
C LEU A 177 8.82 -8.09 9.05
N SER A 178 9.43 -8.17 7.88
CA SER A 178 9.02 -9.07 6.79
C SER A 178 7.60 -8.81 6.25
N GLY A 179 7.03 -7.62 6.49
CA GLY A 179 5.69 -7.23 6.08
C GLY A 179 5.65 -6.19 4.97
N SER A 180 6.72 -6.03 4.16
CA SER A 180 6.78 -5.04 3.07
C SER A 180 5.61 -5.13 2.10
N TRP A 181 5.08 -6.34 1.87
CA TRP A 181 3.88 -6.57 1.05
C TRP A 181 2.61 -5.83 1.53
N LEU A 182 2.63 -5.26 2.73
CA LEU A 182 1.57 -4.37 3.24
C LEU A 182 1.67 -2.97 2.64
N ASN A 183 2.84 -2.56 2.14
CA ASN A 183 3.04 -1.31 1.43
C ASN A 183 2.57 -1.47 -0.03
N MET A 184 1.51 -0.75 -0.41
CA MET A 184 0.96 -0.85 -1.76
C MET A 184 1.79 -0.08 -2.80
N ALA A 185 2.69 0.81 -2.40
CA ALA A 185 3.56 1.57 -3.31
C ALA A 185 4.42 0.63 -4.18
N GLU A 186 4.89 -0.51 -3.62
CA GLU A 186 5.60 -1.53 -4.39
C GLU A 186 4.80 -2.03 -5.61
N SER A 187 3.48 -2.12 -5.48
CA SER A 187 2.61 -2.58 -6.57
C SER A 187 2.54 -1.60 -7.73
N VAL A 188 2.48 -0.30 -7.46
CA VAL A 188 2.45 0.72 -8.51
C VAL A 188 3.83 0.94 -9.12
N GLN A 189 4.90 0.85 -8.32
CA GLN A 189 6.28 0.92 -8.80
C GLN A 189 6.53 -0.12 -9.91
N ARG A 190 6.11 -1.36 -9.73
CA ARG A 190 6.23 -2.41 -10.75
C ARG A 190 5.46 -2.11 -12.04
N ILE A 191 4.36 -1.37 -11.94
CA ILE A 191 3.60 -0.94 -13.13
C ILE A 191 4.33 0.20 -13.84
N ILE A 192 4.80 1.18 -13.08
CA ILE A 192 5.55 2.33 -13.61
C ILE A 192 6.86 1.85 -14.25
N GLU A 193 7.61 0.96 -13.58
CA GLU A 193 8.81 0.33 -14.13
C GLU A 193 8.54 -0.31 -15.48
N ARG A 194 7.54 -1.19 -15.58
CA ARG A 194 7.18 -1.82 -16.84
C ARG A 194 6.84 -0.82 -17.94
N ARG A 195 6.07 0.20 -17.60
CA ARG A 195 5.68 1.24 -18.58
C ARG A 195 6.85 2.09 -19.04
N ALA A 196 7.82 2.32 -18.18
CA ALA A 196 9.00 3.12 -18.47
C ALA A 196 10.07 2.32 -19.23
N LEU A 197 10.28 1.06 -18.87
CA LEU A 197 11.50 0.33 -19.25
C LEU A 197 11.27 -0.88 -20.15
N GLU A 198 10.09 -1.52 -20.13
CA GLU A 198 9.88 -2.76 -20.90
C GLU A 198 10.06 -2.51 -22.41
N GLY A 199 10.97 -3.28 -23.03
CA GLY A 199 11.32 -3.14 -24.45
C GLY A 199 12.24 -1.98 -24.76
N GLN A 200 12.79 -1.30 -23.77
CA GLN A 200 13.64 -0.11 -23.92
C GLN A 200 15.14 -0.43 -23.78
N ASN A 201 15.97 0.45 -24.28
CA ASN A 201 17.42 0.38 -24.16
C ASN A 201 17.98 1.75 -23.73
N PRO A 202 17.85 2.11 -22.44
CA PRO A 202 18.38 3.38 -21.97
C PRO A 202 19.90 3.34 -21.88
N GLU A 203 20.55 4.34 -22.46
CA GLU A 203 22.01 4.46 -22.45
C GLU A 203 22.52 5.19 -21.20
N LYS A 204 21.69 6.07 -20.60
CA LYS A 204 22.07 6.97 -19.52
C LYS A 204 21.02 7.05 -18.43
N ALA A 205 21.46 7.41 -17.22
CA ALA A 205 20.56 7.62 -16.08
C ALA A 205 19.51 8.73 -16.32
N GLU A 206 19.91 9.81 -17.00
CA GLU A 206 18.99 10.92 -17.33
C GLU A 206 17.83 10.45 -18.19
N THR A 207 18.09 9.57 -19.17
CA THR A 207 17.04 8.97 -20.00
C THR A 207 16.07 8.14 -19.17
N LEU A 208 16.58 7.35 -18.22
CA LEU A 208 15.73 6.62 -17.26
C LEU A 208 14.83 7.57 -16.47
N MET A 209 15.39 8.66 -15.95
CA MET A 209 14.64 9.63 -15.17
C MET A 209 13.51 10.27 -15.99
N GLU A 210 13.77 10.64 -17.24
CA GLU A 210 12.77 11.21 -18.15
C GLU A 210 11.63 10.22 -18.42
N TRP A 211 11.96 8.94 -18.67
CA TRP A 211 10.98 7.91 -18.92
C TRP A 211 10.13 7.60 -17.70
N PHE A 212 10.73 7.55 -16.51
CA PHE A 212 9.98 7.42 -15.26
C PHE A 212 9.02 8.60 -15.05
N ARG A 213 9.49 9.85 -15.25
CA ARG A 213 8.61 11.03 -15.15
C ARG A 213 7.48 10.98 -16.18
N ALA A 214 7.76 10.55 -17.39
CA ALA A 214 6.73 10.38 -18.44
C ALA A 214 5.72 9.28 -18.07
N ALA A 215 6.18 8.14 -17.54
CA ALA A 215 5.33 7.04 -17.12
C ALA A 215 4.42 7.45 -15.95
N VAL A 216 4.92 8.20 -14.97
CA VAL A 216 4.13 8.73 -13.85
C VAL A 216 3.09 9.74 -14.33
N ARG A 217 3.47 10.68 -15.20
CA ARG A 217 2.49 11.60 -15.81
C ARG A 217 1.41 10.87 -16.59
N GLY A 218 1.81 9.84 -17.37
CA GLY A 218 0.87 8.99 -18.10
C GLY A 218 -0.07 8.20 -17.20
N TRP A 219 0.45 7.69 -16.07
CA TRP A 219 -0.37 7.00 -15.06
C TRP A 219 -1.42 7.94 -14.45
N ASN A 220 -1.02 9.14 -14.05
CA ASN A 220 -1.89 10.09 -13.35
C ASN A 220 -2.97 10.75 -14.23
N ARG A 221 -2.96 10.53 -15.55
CA ARG A 221 -4.09 10.94 -16.42
C ARG A 221 -5.35 10.14 -16.12
N GLU A 222 -5.20 8.85 -15.88
CA GLU A 222 -6.28 7.91 -15.53
C GLU A 222 -5.76 6.94 -14.45
N PRO A 223 -5.59 7.40 -13.21
CA PRO A 223 -5.06 6.58 -12.16
C PRO A 223 -6.06 5.48 -11.77
N THR A 224 -5.56 4.28 -11.52
CA THR A 224 -6.40 3.16 -11.14
C THR A 224 -6.32 2.95 -9.63
N PRO A 225 -7.44 3.04 -8.90
CA PRO A 225 -7.48 2.76 -7.48
C PRO A 225 -7.00 1.34 -7.13
N PHE A 226 -6.34 1.21 -6.00
CA PHE A 226 -5.92 -0.06 -5.41
C PHE A 226 -6.83 -0.41 -4.26
N THR A 227 -7.42 -1.60 -4.29
CA THR A 227 -8.29 -2.07 -3.21
C THR A 227 -7.55 -3.09 -2.36
N TRP A 228 -7.41 -2.81 -1.07
CA TRP A 228 -6.82 -3.76 -0.12
C TRP A 228 -7.62 -5.06 -0.06
N GLY A 229 -6.92 -6.18 -0.22
CA GLY A 229 -7.53 -7.50 -0.20
C GLY A 229 -8.39 -7.84 -1.42
N GLY A 230 -8.76 -6.89 -2.25
CA GLY A 230 -9.65 -6.96 -3.42
C GLY A 230 -9.81 -8.33 -4.06
N LYS A 231 -9.20 -8.56 -5.21
CA LYS A 231 -9.31 -9.83 -5.97
C LYS A 231 -8.38 -10.96 -5.50
N ARG A 232 -7.78 -10.87 -4.30
CA ARG A 232 -6.77 -11.83 -3.82
C ARG A 232 -7.29 -13.26 -3.73
N HIS A 233 -8.48 -13.43 -3.18
CA HIS A 233 -9.13 -14.76 -3.10
C HIS A 233 -9.43 -15.32 -4.49
N ALA A 234 -10.05 -14.54 -5.34
CA ALA A 234 -10.33 -14.94 -6.72
C ALA A 234 -9.06 -15.25 -7.54
N ARG A 235 -7.94 -14.51 -7.30
CA ARG A 235 -6.64 -14.82 -7.93
C ARG A 235 -6.08 -16.15 -7.43
N ARG A 236 -6.14 -16.40 -6.12
CA ARG A 236 -5.69 -17.67 -5.53
C ARG A 236 -6.50 -18.85 -6.06
N ASP A 237 -7.81 -18.72 -6.11
CA ASP A 237 -8.68 -19.77 -6.62
C ASP A 237 -8.38 -20.06 -8.10
N ARG A 238 -8.19 -19.03 -8.93
CA ARG A 238 -7.75 -19.21 -10.32
C ARG A 238 -6.36 -19.82 -10.44
N ALA A 239 -5.43 -19.46 -9.56
CA ALA A 239 -4.09 -20.03 -9.55
C ALA A 239 -4.13 -21.52 -9.17
N TYR A 240 -4.90 -21.88 -8.17
CA TYR A 240 -5.12 -23.29 -7.80
C TYR A 240 -5.78 -24.07 -8.94
N ALA A 241 -6.81 -23.54 -9.56
CA ALA A 241 -7.47 -24.17 -10.68
C ALA A 241 -6.53 -24.39 -11.87
N ARG A 242 -5.66 -23.40 -12.19
CA ARG A 242 -4.66 -23.52 -13.25
C ARG A 242 -3.57 -24.55 -12.94
N ARG A 243 -3.08 -24.61 -11.72
CA ARG A 243 -2.10 -25.61 -11.28
C ARG A 243 -2.59 -27.03 -11.52
N HIS A 244 -3.88 -27.29 -11.28
CA HIS A 244 -4.47 -28.58 -11.53
C HIS A 244 -4.64 -28.92 -13.01
N ARG A 245 -4.91 -27.93 -13.86
CA ARG A 245 -5.22 -28.15 -15.28
C ARG A 245 -4.00 -28.20 -16.18
N LEU A 246 -2.96 -27.44 -15.87
CA LEU A 246 -1.84 -27.20 -16.77
C LEU A 246 -0.49 -27.72 -16.23
N GLY A 247 -0.48 -28.38 -15.11
CA GLY A 247 0.76 -28.74 -14.45
C GLY A 247 1.37 -27.52 -13.73
N GLY A 248 2.59 -27.17 -13.98
CA GLY A 248 3.32 -26.09 -13.31
C GLY A 248 3.95 -26.53 -11.99
N SER A 249 4.45 -25.61 -11.19
CA SER A 249 5.22 -25.91 -9.96
C SER A 249 4.46 -26.67 -8.86
N GLY A 250 3.16 -26.90 -9.03
CA GLY A 250 2.33 -27.72 -8.15
C GLY A 250 1.92 -29.06 -8.75
N ALA A 251 2.38 -29.38 -9.97
CA ALA A 251 1.99 -30.58 -10.72
C ALA A 251 2.74 -31.86 -10.31
N THR A 252 3.56 -31.80 -9.28
CA THR A 252 4.26 -33.00 -8.75
C THR A 252 3.32 -33.99 -8.08
N THR A 253 2.06 -33.62 -7.86
CA THR A 253 1.04 -34.53 -7.32
C THR A 253 0.09 -34.98 -8.43
N THR A 254 0.17 -36.24 -8.81
CA THR A 254 -0.78 -36.88 -9.73
C THR A 254 -2.19 -36.98 -9.15
N THR A 255 -2.37 -36.72 -7.88
CA THR A 255 -3.66 -36.72 -7.17
C THR A 255 -4.19 -35.29 -7.05
N PRO A 256 -5.42 -35.00 -7.48
CA PRO A 256 -6.07 -33.73 -7.28
C PRO A 256 -6.08 -33.38 -5.78
N ILE A 257 -5.61 -32.19 -5.40
CA ILE A 257 -5.76 -31.71 -4.04
C ILE A 257 -7.25 -31.62 -3.75
N ARG A 258 -7.78 -32.53 -2.94
CA ARG A 258 -9.17 -32.49 -2.52
C ARG A 258 -9.44 -31.15 -1.89
N ARG A 259 -10.32 -30.34 -2.50
CA ARG A 259 -10.89 -29.19 -1.84
C ARG A 259 -11.50 -29.69 -0.53
N ARG A 260 -10.96 -29.27 0.61
CA ARG A 260 -11.75 -29.23 1.82
C ARG A 260 -12.92 -28.32 1.50
N SER A 261 -14.09 -28.87 1.27
CA SER A 261 -15.34 -28.15 1.25
C SER A 261 -15.41 -27.43 2.61
N ARG A 262 -15.09 -26.15 2.64
CA ARG A 262 -15.58 -25.31 3.73
C ARG A 262 -17.09 -25.33 3.52
N SER A 263 -17.79 -26.11 4.34
CA SER A 263 -19.21 -25.94 4.55
C SER A 263 -19.38 -24.48 4.97
N VAL A 264 -19.81 -23.66 4.03
CA VAL A 264 -20.32 -22.34 4.31
C VAL A 264 -21.63 -22.60 5.04
N CYS A 265 -21.61 -22.57 6.36
CA CYS A 265 -22.83 -22.36 7.13
C CYS A 265 -23.38 -21.00 6.73
N LEU A 266 -24.21 -21.01 5.70
CA LEU A 266 -25.13 -19.93 5.40
C LEU A 266 -26.17 -19.93 6.53
N HIS A 267 -25.91 -19.23 7.63
CA HIS A 267 -26.95 -18.79 8.53
C HIS A 267 -27.73 -17.70 7.80
N HIS A 268 -28.75 -18.14 7.07
CA HIS A 268 -29.85 -17.28 6.66
C HIS A 268 -30.64 -16.94 7.92
N GLN A 269 -30.30 -15.82 8.55
CA GLN A 269 -31.25 -15.12 9.39
C GLN A 269 -32.20 -14.34 8.46
N GLN A 270 -33.29 -14.99 8.08
CA GLN A 270 -34.47 -14.31 7.60
C GLN A 270 -35.08 -13.57 8.80
N SER A 271 -34.77 -12.28 8.93
CA SER A 271 -35.55 -11.37 9.75
C SER A 271 -36.82 -11.04 8.97
N ALA A 272 -37.91 -11.70 9.32
CA ALA A 272 -39.24 -11.33 8.87
C ALA A 272 -39.58 -9.92 9.40
N ILE A 273 -39.54 -8.94 8.52
CA ILE A 273 -40.18 -7.62 8.78
C ILE A 273 -41.64 -7.80 8.57
N GLN A 274 -42.41 -7.96 9.65
CA GLN A 274 -43.86 -7.83 9.64
C GLN A 274 -44.22 -6.36 9.36
N ALA A 275 -44.85 -6.11 8.22
CA ALA A 275 -45.49 -4.86 7.92
C ALA A 275 -46.81 -4.76 8.74
N PRO A 276 -47.15 -3.58 9.32
CA PRO A 276 -48.40 -3.42 9.99
C PRO A 276 -49.55 -3.37 8.97
N ALA A 277 -50.58 -4.17 9.24
CA ALA A 277 -51.82 -4.19 8.48
C ALA A 277 -52.55 -2.85 8.59
N ILE A 278 -52.77 -2.21 7.45
CA ILE A 278 -53.69 -1.07 7.36
C ILE A 278 -55.10 -1.61 7.34
N GLY A 279 -55.83 -1.41 8.43
CA GLY A 279 -57.23 -1.71 8.55
C GLY A 279 -58.10 -0.78 7.68
N SER A 280 -58.72 -1.36 6.67
CA SER A 280 -59.82 -0.72 5.94
C SER A 280 -61.07 -0.76 6.77
N GLY A 281 -61.50 0.41 7.30
CA GLY A 281 -62.81 0.62 7.88
C GLY A 281 -63.70 1.39 6.89
N LEU A 282 -64.48 0.63 6.14
CA LEU A 282 -65.68 1.14 5.49
C LEU A 282 -66.84 1.03 6.47
N GLY A 283 -67.60 2.09 6.62
CA GLY A 283 -68.86 2.03 7.36
C GLY A 283 -69.62 3.36 7.51
N LYS A 284 -70.45 3.65 6.56
CA LYS A 284 -71.57 4.57 6.54
C LYS A 284 -71.28 6.07 6.69
#